data_da3ce7103bce37a521401aac0a249e89
#
_entry.id   da3ce7103bce37a521401aac0a249e89
#
_cell.length_a   1.000
_cell.length_b   1.000
_cell.length_c   1.000
_cell.angle_alpha   90.00
_cell.angle_beta   90.00
_cell.angle_gamma   90.00
#
_symmetry.space_group_name_H-M   'P 1'
#
loop_
_entity.id
_entity.type
_entity.pdbx_description
1 polymer ?
#
loop_
_entity_poly.entity_id
_entity_poly.type
_entity_poly.pdbx_seq_one_letter_code
_entity_poly.pdbx_strand_id
1 'polypeptide(L)'
;MSEAKWMVQLQAVLDCPVRQLQLPFHTWESHKDEIRRLSAEMPKQTNAVSTGDYVAVPDGPIWFALHGNQNGVDVLEVDRGLLNEKEMRLIAWTISQMRSAGVEGYDGYSESERYARELGDWITEQLDSNELQLSLPDQFKSKGKLFSSMIPFLLVCEQAESTRSSYTELEKLLRTFLAEEVIIIPLKDQEWLVLGPQSLIHDAQSEERDEENVESDEESLASIASGLHEMLTSEWVGECHLAVAQPMSPINSIVSTTALLRETVHLGRAFHVGSNIHLPWLLHLERLLNTIPEVQRLKFVEQALKRTDVFLEPEIVTTLETFFGLDCNVSETAKKLYIHRNTLLYRLDKLKQETELDVRQFRDAVLVKIILLLYKVTKRK
;
A
#
# COMPACT_ATOMS: atom_id res chain seq x y z
N MET A 1 12.69 4.53 22.28
CA MET A 1 13.77 4.92 21.35
C MET A 1 15.00 4.13 21.73
N SER A 2 15.32 3.09 21.01
CA SER A 2 16.53 2.32 21.22
C SER A 2 17.65 3.05 20.48
N GLU A 3 18.58 3.68 21.21
CA GLU A 3 19.81 4.18 20.61
C GLU A 3 20.51 3.02 19.91
N ALA A 4 20.92 3.23 18.65
CA ALA A 4 21.57 2.19 17.88
C ALA A 4 22.82 1.71 18.63
N LYS A 5 23.00 0.41 18.76
CA LYS A 5 24.07 -0.23 19.56
C LYS A 5 25.47 0.32 19.24
N TRP A 6 25.72 0.67 17.97
CA TRP A 6 26.98 1.27 17.52
C TRP A 6 27.18 2.70 18.05
N MET A 7 26.10 3.48 18.24
CA MET A 7 26.15 4.86 18.75
C MET A 7 26.58 4.87 20.21
N VAL A 8 26.05 3.94 21.00
CA VAL A 8 26.50 3.73 22.40
C VAL A 8 27.96 3.32 22.47
N GLN A 9 28.43 2.47 21.55
CA GLN A 9 29.83 2.09 21.45
C GLN A 9 30.70 3.28 21.02
N LEU A 10 30.25 4.08 20.06
CA LEU A 10 30.98 5.27 19.62
C LEU A 10 31.08 6.31 20.75
N GLN A 11 30.02 6.55 21.50
CA GLN A 11 30.02 7.42 22.67
C GLN A 11 31.03 6.94 23.73
N ALA A 12 31.09 5.62 23.97
CA ALA A 12 32.03 5.03 24.92
C ALA A 12 33.50 5.14 24.47
N VAL A 13 33.76 5.11 23.15
CA VAL A 13 35.12 5.23 22.59
C VAL A 13 35.58 6.70 22.55
N LEU A 14 34.66 7.61 22.25
CA LEU A 14 34.96 9.04 22.11
C LEU A 14 34.93 9.80 23.45
N ASP A 15 34.39 9.17 24.50
CA ASP A 15 34.13 9.78 25.80
C ASP A 15 33.39 11.13 25.69
N CYS A 16 32.48 11.26 24.69
CA CYS A 16 31.72 12.45 24.44
C CYS A 16 30.28 12.12 24.04
N PRO A 17 29.30 13.02 24.36
CA PRO A 17 27.93 12.85 23.94
C PRO A 17 27.80 13.01 22.41
N VAL A 18 27.13 12.03 21.80
CA VAL A 18 26.86 11.99 20.37
C VAL A 18 25.34 12.01 20.16
N ARG A 19 24.84 12.82 19.22
CA ARG A 19 23.41 12.91 18.91
C ARG A 19 23.17 12.69 17.43
N GLN A 20 22.13 11.95 17.09
CA GLN A 20 21.67 11.85 15.72
C GLN A 20 20.54 12.87 15.50
N LEU A 21 20.67 13.67 14.44
CA LEU A 21 19.72 14.71 14.07
C LEU A 21 19.44 14.63 12.57
N GLN A 22 18.24 15.09 12.17
CA GLN A 22 17.91 15.31 10.77
C GLN A 22 17.96 16.81 10.50
N LEU A 23 18.86 17.24 9.60
CA LEU A 23 18.99 18.64 9.18
C LEU A 23 18.22 18.86 7.87
N PRO A 24 17.45 19.96 7.74
CA PRO A 24 16.90 20.36 6.45
C PRO A 24 18.01 20.58 5.43
N PHE A 25 17.77 20.26 4.15
CA PHE A 25 18.77 20.35 3.09
C PHE A 25 19.38 21.74 2.98
N HIS A 26 18.59 22.80 3.14
CA HIS A 26 19.06 24.18 3.09
C HIS A 26 20.06 24.52 4.22
N THR A 27 19.91 23.92 5.39
CA THR A 27 20.84 24.10 6.52
C THR A 27 22.18 23.45 6.25
N TRP A 28 22.19 22.27 5.64
CA TRP A 28 23.43 21.61 5.21
C TRP A 28 24.09 22.40 4.07
N GLU A 29 23.33 22.84 3.07
CA GLU A 29 23.83 23.61 1.94
C GLU A 29 24.40 24.98 2.32
N SER A 30 23.90 25.63 3.36
CA SER A 30 24.44 26.92 3.84
C SER A 30 25.90 26.83 4.30
N HIS A 31 26.38 25.61 4.61
CA HIS A 31 27.76 25.34 4.98
C HIS A 31 28.59 24.65 3.89
N LYS A 32 28.13 24.75 2.63
CA LYS A 32 28.70 24.02 1.48
C LYS A 32 30.20 24.26 1.28
N ASP A 33 30.68 25.46 1.54
CA ASP A 33 32.09 25.83 1.40
C ASP A 33 32.99 25.27 2.52
N GLU A 34 32.39 24.85 3.64
CA GLU A 34 33.06 24.32 4.82
C GLU A 34 33.04 22.78 4.86
N ILE A 35 32.33 22.14 3.92
CA ILE A 35 32.25 20.67 3.85
C ILE A 35 33.61 20.07 3.53
N ARG A 36 34.14 19.24 4.44
CA ARG A 36 35.38 18.48 4.26
C ARG A 36 35.06 17.06 3.81
N ARG A 37 35.68 16.63 2.71
CA ARG A 37 35.54 15.31 2.11
C ARG A 37 36.78 14.46 2.34
N LEU A 38 36.61 13.17 2.58
CA LEU A 38 37.72 12.23 2.79
C LEU A 38 38.50 11.93 1.50
N SER A 39 37.84 11.92 0.32
CA SER A 39 38.46 11.67 -0.97
C SER A 39 38.47 12.92 -1.84
N ALA A 40 39.68 13.36 -2.25
CA ALA A 40 39.90 14.49 -3.15
C ALA A 40 39.55 14.18 -4.64
N GLU A 41 39.11 12.97 -4.97
CA GLU A 41 39.02 12.45 -6.35
C GLU A 41 37.61 12.51 -6.99
N MET A 42 36.59 13.06 -6.31
CA MET A 42 35.28 13.21 -6.95
C MET A 42 35.07 14.61 -7.55
N PRO A 43 34.53 14.72 -8.78
CA PRO A 43 34.33 15.99 -9.45
C PRO A 43 33.33 16.87 -8.67
N LYS A 44 33.61 18.18 -8.60
CA LYS A 44 32.87 19.20 -7.85
C LYS A 44 31.42 19.46 -8.32
N GLN A 45 30.84 18.62 -9.16
CA GLN A 45 29.57 18.88 -9.86
C GLN A 45 28.35 18.06 -9.39
N THR A 46 28.45 17.21 -8.38
CA THR A 46 27.28 16.52 -7.83
C THR A 46 26.88 17.18 -6.50
N ASN A 47 25.65 17.70 -6.44
CA ASN A 47 25.00 18.21 -5.21
C ASN A 47 24.65 17.07 -4.21
N ALA A 48 25.20 15.89 -4.38
CA ALA A 48 24.93 14.73 -3.55
C ALA A 48 25.76 14.81 -2.26
N VAL A 49 25.09 14.66 -1.14
CA VAL A 49 25.71 14.47 0.18
C VAL A 49 26.35 13.09 0.21
N SER A 50 27.66 13.01 0.44
CA SER A 50 28.34 11.72 0.59
C SER A 50 28.45 11.32 2.06
N THR A 51 28.20 10.06 2.35
CA THR A 51 28.37 9.51 3.71
C THR A 51 29.82 9.67 4.17
N GLY A 52 30.00 10.23 5.37
CA GLY A 52 31.31 10.58 5.90
C GLY A 52 31.77 12.01 5.56
N ASP A 53 31.06 12.77 4.74
CA ASP A 53 31.28 14.20 4.64
C ASP A 53 31.02 14.85 6.00
N TYR A 54 31.83 15.83 6.41
CA TYR A 54 31.62 16.50 7.68
C TYR A 54 31.81 18.00 7.60
N VAL A 55 31.12 18.70 8.46
CA VAL A 55 31.13 20.17 8.59
C VAL A 55 31.42 20.53 10.04
N ALA A 56 32.43 21.36 10.26
CA ALA A 56 32.67 21.98 11.56
C ALA A 56 32.00 23.34 11.56
N VAL A 57 30.84 23.47 12.22
CA VAL A 57 30.10 24.73 12.29
C VAL A 57 30.92 25.76 13.06
N PRO A 58 31.10 26.99 12.56
CA PRO A 58 31.77 28.07 13.31
C PRO A 58 31.08 28.29 14.65
N ASP A 59 31.82 28.25 15.74
CA ASP A 59 31.32 28.37 17.11
C ASP A 59 30.20 27.38 17.49
N GLY A 60 30.08 26.25 16.78
CA GLY A 60 29.05 25.26 16.92
C GLY A 60 29.57 23.81 16.90
N PRO A 61 28.67 22.83 16.79
CA PRO A 61 29.00 21.42 16.75
C PRO A 61 29.66 21.00 15.43
N ILE A 62 30.13 19.74 15.38
CA ILE A 62 30.55 19.10 14.15
C ILE A 62 29.42 18.17 13.71
N TRP A 63 29.05 18.25 12.44
CA TRP A 63 28.09 17.37 11.81
C TRP A 63 28.78 16.42 10.84
N PHE A 64 28.63 15.12 11.05
CA PHE A 64 29.06 14.07 10.12
C PHE A 64 27.87 13.54 9.37
N ALA A 65 27.88 13.60 8.04
CA ALA A 65 26.78 13.11 7.21
C ALA A 65 26.70 11.58 7.29
N LEU A 66 25.57 11.09 7.71
CA LEU A 66 25.21 9.68 7.71
C LEU A 66 24.50 9.30 6.42
N HIS A 67 23.48 10.06 6.07
CA HIS A 67 22.67 9.82 4.88
C HIS A 67 21.95 11.11 4.42
N GLY A 68 21.85 11.31 3.09
CA GLY A 68 21.02 12.35 2.48
C GLY A 68 19.76 11.73 1.87
N ASN A 69 18.58 12.23 2.23
CA ASN A 69 17.29 11.81 1.67
C ASN A 69 16.52 13.04 1.13
N GLN A 70 15.36 12.81 0.49
CA GLN A 70 14.56 13.90 -0.09
C GLN A 70 14.09 14.96 0.94
N ASN A 71 14.08 14.63 2.23
CA ASN A 71 13.61 15.49 3.31
C ASN A 71 14.74 16.22 4.06
N GLY A 72 16.01 15.85 3.81
CA GLY A 72 17.16 16.46 4.50
C GLY A 72 18.38 15.55 4.59
N VAL A 73 19.28 15.89 5.50
CA VAL A 73 20.51 15.13 5.77
C VAL A 73 20.48 14.63 7.20
N ASP A 74 20.56 13.32 7.38
CA ASP A 74 20.76 12.72 8.68
C ASP A 74 22.23 12.87 9.07
N VAL A 75 22.47 13.47 10.21
CA VAL A 75 23.83 13.77 10.70
C VAL A 75 24.07 13.24 12.11
N LEU A 76 25.30 12.91 12.37
CA LEU A 76 25.82 12.69 13.70
C LEU A 76 26.41 14.00 14.22
N GLU A 77 25.83 14.56 15.28
CA GLU A 77 26.30 15.77 15.93
C GLU A 77 27.22 15.43 17.09
N VAL A 78 28.39 16.07 17.11
CA VAL A 78 29.41 15.94 18.17
C VAL A 78 29.90 17.34 18.56
N ASP A 79 30.19 17.55 19.83
CA ASP A 79 30.74 18.83 20.31
C ASP A 79 32.17 19.03 19.76
N ARG A 80 32.40 20.19 19.13
CA ARG A 80 33.70 20.53 18.51
C ARG A 80 34.85 20.58 19.51
N GLY A 81 34.59 20.98 20.75
CA GLY A 81 35.63 21.12 21.78
C GLY A 81 36.23 19.80 22.22
N LEU A 82 35.62 18.67 21.85
CA LEU A 82 36.02 17.33 22.32
C LEU A 82 36.78 16.53 21.28
N LEU A 83 36.95 17.00 20.02
CA LEU A 83 37.58 16.27 18.95
C LEU A 83 38.71 17.05 18.29
N ASN A 84 39.85 16.38 18.06
CA ASN A 84 40.94 16.91 17.25
C ASN A 84 40.72 16.56 15.74
N GLU A 85 41.51 17.17 14.85
CA GLU A 85 41.36 16.99 13.39
C GLU A 85 41.60 15.53 12.93
N LYS A 86 42.43 14.78 13.62
CA LYS A 86 42.67 13.36 13.30
C LYS A 86 41.50 12.49 13.70
N GLU A 87 40.89 12.76 14.83
CA GLU A 87 39.70 12.06 15.32
C GLU A 87 38.50 12.34 14.41
N MET A 88 38.31 13.61 13.98
CA MET A 88 37.27 13.95 13.01
C MET A 88 37.42 13.17 11.72
N ARG A 89 38.64 13.08 11.16
CA ARG A 89 38.90 12.30 9.95
C ARG A 89 38.72 10.79 10.18
N LEU A 90 39.08 10.27 11.34
CA LEU A 90 38.87 8.87 11.67
C LEU A 90 37.39 8.53 11.79
N ILE A 91 36.58 9.38 12.44
CA ILE A 91 35.14 9.24 12.54
C ILE A 91 34.52 9.26 11.14
N ALA A 92 34.85 10.27 10.34
CA ALA A 92 34.38 10.41 8.97
C ALA A 92 34.73 9.18 8.11
N TRP A 93 35.97 8.68 8.22
CA TRP A 93 36.38 7.46 7.52
C TRP A 93 35.64 6.22 8.03
N THR A 94 35.51 6.06 9.35
CA THR A 94 34.75 4.94 9.94
C THR A 94 33.31 4.92 9.44
N ILE A 95 32.68 6.08 9.43
CA ILE A 95 31.31 6.26 8.90
C ILE A 95 31.23 5.85 7.43
N SER A 96 32.19 6.27 6.60
CA SER A 96 32.23 5.90 5.18
C SER A 96 32.48 4.41 4.96
N GLN A 97 33.33 3.79 5.80
CA GLN A 97 33.67 2.36 5.71
C GLN A 97 32.52 1.46 6.21
N MET A 98 31.81 1.87 7.24
CA MET A 98 30.64 1.13 7.74
C MET A 98 29.58 0.94 6.65
N ARG A 99 29.38 1.93 5.77
CA ARG A 99 28.50 1.81 4.61
C ARG A 99 29.06 0.85 3.54
N SER A 100 30.33 0.94 3.23
CA SER A 100 30.99 0.06 2.22
C SER A 100 31.12 -1.39 2.68
N ALA A 101 31.17 -1.63 3.99
CA ALA A 101 31.27 -2.96 4.59
C ALA A 101 29.91 -3.65 4.83
N GLY A 102 28.80 -3.00 4.47
CA GLY A 102 27.46 -3.57 4.69
C GLY A 102 27.12 -3.77 6.17
N VAL A 103 27.75 -3.00 7.07
CA VAL A 103 27.43 -3.09 8.50
C VAL A 103 26.01 -2.56 8.72
N GLU A 104 25.13 -3.46 9.10
CA GLU A 104 23.75 -3.17 9.48
C GLU A 104 23.72 -2.02 10.49
N GLY A 105 23.02 -0.93 10.15
CA GLY A 105 22.73 0.09 11.15
C GLY A 105 22.77 1.56 10.72
N TYR A 106 23.14 1.90 9.48
CA TYR A 106 23.20 3.32 9.06
C TYR A 106 21.88 3.89 8.57
N ASP A 107 21.03 3.08 7.92
CA ASP A 107 19.70 3.50 7.47
C ASP A 107 18.59 3.15 8.48
N GLY A 108 18.95 2.46 9.57
CA GLY A 108 17.97 1.91 10.51
C GLY A 108 17.13 0.76 9.92
N TYR A 109 17.43 0.34 8.68
CA TYR A 109 16.72 -0.72 7.99
C TYR A 109 17.49 -2.05 8.03
N SER A 110 16.79 -3.16 8.21
CA SER A 110 17.34 -4.49 8.01
C SER A 110 17.74 -4.72 6.55
N GLU A 111 18.59 -5.71 6.27
CA GLU A 111 18.92 -6.09 4.87
C GLU A 111 17.65 -6.46 4.09
N SER A 112 16.73 -7.17 4.73
CA SER A 112 15.44 -7.54 4.15
C SER A 112 14.58 -6.31 3.82
N GLU A 113 14.54 -5.32 4.71
CA GLU A 113 13.78 -4.09 4.48
C GLU A 113 14.38 -3.24 3.36
N ARG A 114 15.72 -3.14 3.30
CA ARG A 114 16.42 -2.43 2.22
C ARG A 114 16.10 -3.06 0.86
N TYR A 115 16.23 -4.39 0.78
CA TYR A 115 15.86 -5.13 -0.42
C TYR A 115 14.40 -4.89 -0.83
N ALA A 116 13.48 -4.92 0.13
CA ALA A 116 12.06 -4.70 -0.12
C ALA A 116 11.78 -3.26 -0.61
N ARG A 117 12.47 -2.25 -0.07
CA ARG A 117 12.34 -0.85 -0.51
C ARG A 117 12.90 -0.64 -1.91
N GLU A 118 14.10 -1.18 -2.22
CA GLU A 118 14.68 -1.13 -3.57
C GLU A 118 13.75 -1.78 -4.61
N LEU A 119 13.13 -2.91 -4.24
CA LEU A 119 12.16 -3.59 -5.08
C LEU A 119 10.88 -2.77 -5.26
N GLY A 120 10.39 -2.14 -4.19
CA GLY A 120 9.21 -1.27 -4.23
C GLY A 120 9.42 -0.02 -5.08
N ASP A 121 10.58 0.61 -4.98
CA ASP A 121 10.95 1.76 -5.82
C ASP A 121 10.98 1.37 -7.30
N TRP A 122 11.61 0.22 -7.62
CA TRP A 122 11.62 -0.30 -8.98
C TRP A 122 10.20 -0.60 -9.51
N ILE A 123 9.36 -1.31 -8.73
CA ILE A 123 7.97 -1.58 -9.12
C ILE A 123 7.22 -0.28 -9.41
N THR A 124 7.39 0.72 -8.55
CA THR A 124 6.71 2.01 -8.69
C THR A 124 7.15 2.76 -9.95
N GLU A 125 8.45 2.73 -10.26
CA GLU A 125 9.00 3.32 -11.50
C GLU A 125 8.40 2.66 -12.75
N GLN A 126 8.25 1.32 -12.75
CA GLN A 126 7.63 0.61 -13.88
C GLN A 126 6.13 0.93 -14.02
N LEU A 127 5.42 1.06 -12.91
CA LEU A 127 4.01 1.47 -12.91
C LEU A 127 3.83 2.90 -13.44
N ASP A 128 4.70 3.84 -13.05
CA ASP A 128 4.69 5.22 -13.50
C ASP A 128 5.01 5.33 -15.00
N SER A 129 5.89 4.46 -15.53
CA SER A 129 6.22 4.38 -16.96
C SER A 129 5.21 3.60 -17.81
N ASN A 130 4.21 2.99 -17.17
CA ASN A 130 3.20 2.10 -17.80
C ASN A 130 3.81 0.87 -18.51
N GLU A 131 4.96 0.40 -18.06
CA GLU A 131 5.64 -0.80 -18.57
C GLU A 131 5.24 -2.05 -17.76
N LEU A 132 4.04 -2.56 -17.99
CA LEU A 132 3.41 -3.60 -17.15
C LEU A 132 3.92 -5.04 -17.40
N GLN A 133 4.61 -5.30 -18.50
CA GLN A 133 5.02 -6.65 -18.92
C GLN A 133 6.52 -6.94 -18.71
N LEU A 134 7.14 -6.32 -17.74
CA LEU A 134 8.55 -6.54 -17.45
C LEU A 134 8.75 -7.71 -16.48
N SER A 135 9.71 -8.55 -16.80
CA SER A 135 10.21 -9.54 -15.86
C SER A 135 11.14 -8.88 -14.83
N LEU A 136 11.17 -9.47 -13.64
CA LEU A 136 12.00 -9.00 -12.54
C LEU A 136 13.49 -8.96 -12.94
N PRO A 137 14.24 -7.85 -12.69
CA PRO A 137 15.67 -7.77 -12.93
C PRO A 137 16.47 -8.83 -12.15
N ASP A 138 17.58 -9.29 -12.71
CA ASP A 138 18.40 -10.36 -12.13
C ASP A 138 18.96 -10.03 -10.73
N GLN A 139 19.18 -8.76 -10.45
CA GLN A 139 19.61 -8.29 -9.12
C GLN A 139 18.61 -8.63 -8.01
N PHE A 140 17.31 -8.69 -8.31
CA PHE A 140 16.27 -9.06 -7.35
C PHE A 140 16.03 -10.58 -7.31
N LYS A 141 16.32 -11.29 -8.41
CA LYS A 141 16.16 -12.76 -8.47
C LYS A 141 17.09 -13.50 -7.53
N SER A 142 18.33 -13.00 -7.36
CA SER A 142 19.39 -13.70 -6.62
C SER A 142 19.28 -13.61 -5.11
N LYS A 143 18.57 -12.61 -4.59
CA LYS A 143 18.51 -12.32 -3.15
C LYS A 143 17.24 -12.75 -2.44
N GLY A 144 16.18 -13.09 -3.18
CA GLY A 144 14.86 -13.28 -2.62
C GLY A 144 14.23 -14.64 -2.86
N LYS A 145 13.27 -15.00 -2.03
CA LYS A 145 12.42 -16.18 -2.16
C LYS A 145 11.29 -16.01 -3.20
N LEU A 146 11.55 -15.21 -4.27
CA LEU A 146 10.54 -14.81 -5.26
C LEU A 146 10.29 -15.86 -6.36
N PHE A 147 10.82 -17.06 -6.21
CA PHE A 147 10.75 -18.11 -7.25
C PHE A 147 9.48 -18.95 -7.17
N SER A 148 8.79 -18.96 -6.03
CA SER A 148 7.55 -19.71 -5.85
C SER A 148 6.35 -18.87 -6.26
N SER A 149 5.22 -19.55 -6.50
CA SER A 149 3.92 -18.89 -6.64
C SER A 149 3.52 -18.27 -5.30
N MET A 150 3.10 -17.02 -5.32
CA MET A 150 2.76 -16.25 -4.12
C MET A 150 1.41 -15.55 -4.26
N ILE A 151 0.70 -15.38 -3.16
CA ILE A 151 -0.56 -14.64 -3.08
C ILE A 151 -0.24 -13.15 -2.89
N PRO A 152 -0.62 -12.29 -3.83
CA PRO A 152 -0.38 -10.86 -3.70
C PRO A 152 -1.54 -10.15 -3.01
N PHE A 153 -1.23 -9.36 -2.00
CA PHE A 153 -2.14 -8.44 -1.32
C PHE A 153 -1.64 -7.01 -1.50
N LEU A 154 -2.54 -6.07 -1.76
CA LEU A 154 -2.24 -4.64 -1.72
C LEU A 154 -2.99 -4.02 -0.56
N LEU A 155 -2.25 -3.41 0.34
CA LEU A 155 -2.75 -2.67 1.47
C LEU A 155 -2.57 -1.17 1.22
N VAL A 156 -3.64 -0.39 1.37
CA VAL A 156 -3.64 1.07 1.20
C VAL A 156 -4.19 1.71 2.46
N CYS A 157 -3.38 2.53 3.14
CA CYS A 157 -3.72 3.16 4.41
C CYS A 157 -4.03 4.65 4.21
N GLU A 158 -5.12 5.14 4.82
CA GLU A 158 -5.53 6.55 4.64
C GLU A 158 -4.87 7.51 5.66
N GLN A 159 -4.36 7.00 6.79
CA GLN A 159 -3.77 7.82 7.84
C GLN A 159 -2.48 7.17 8.36
N ALA A 160 -1.34 7.66 7.95
CA ALA A 160 -0.08 7.31 8.58
C ALA A 160 0.71 8.57 8.94
N GLU A 161 0.50 9.10 10.15
CA GLU A 161 1.29 10.21 10.70
C GLU A 161 2.74 9.84 11.07
N SER A 162 3.12 8.56 11.06
CA SER A 162 4.49 8.15 11.43
C SER A 162 4.99 6.93 10.66
N THR A 163 5.60 7.20 9.53
CA THR A 163 6.11 6.20 8.56
C THR A 163 7.26 5.31 9.06
N ARG A 164 7.89 5.57 10.21
CA ARG A 164 9.09 4.86 10.67
C ARG A 164 8.86 3.72 11.68
N SER A 165 7.83 3.81 12.52
CA SER A 165 7.46 2.69 13.39
C SER A 165 6.67 1.59 12.68
N SER A 166 6.20 1.88 11.49
CA SER A 166 5.20 1.12 10.76
C SER A 166 5.73 -0.17 10.10
N TYR A 167 6.96 -0.19 9.50
CA TYR A 167 7.44 -1.39 8.78
C TYR A 167 7.65 -2.60 9.70
N THR A 168 8.41 -2.43 10.78
CA THR A 168 8.74 -3.52 11.70
C THR A 168 7.51 -4.04 12.44
N GLU A 169 6.58 -3.16 12.78
CA GLU A 169 5.31 -3.54 13.43
C GLU A 169 4.42 -4.30 12.44
N LEU A 170 4.26 -3.77 11.22
CA LEU A 170 3.51 -4.44 10.16
C LEU A 170 4.15 -5.80 9.81
N GLU A 171 5.47 -5.88 9.68
CA GLU A 171 6.18 -7.12 9.43
C GLU A 171 5.88 -8.17 10.50
N LYS A 172 5.94 -7.78 11.77
CA LYS A 172 5.65 -8.68 12.88
C LYS A 172 4.21 -9.21 12.85
N LEU A 173 3.24 -8.33 12.61
CA LEU A 173 1.83 -8.70 12.50
C LEU A 173 1.58 -9.64 11.32
N LEU A 174 2.09 -9.29 10.14
CA LEU A 174 1.89 -10.08 8.93
C LEU A 174 2.57 -11.45 8.99
N ARG A 175 3.76 -11.55 9.60
CA ARG A 175 4.42 -12.84 9.81
C ARG A 175 3.64 -13.74 10.76
N THR A 176 2.99 -13.16 11.77
CA THR A 176 2.16 -13.91 12.70
C THR A 176 0.89 -14.44 12.04
N PHE A 177 0.28 -13.68 11.12
CA PHE A 177 -0.99 -14.01 10.48
C PHE A 177 -0.82 -14.84 9.20
N LEU A 178 0.12 -14.46 8.32
CA LEU A 178 0.27 -15.08 7.00
C LEU A 178 1.33 -16.18 6.94
N ALA A 179 2.41 -16.10 7.62
CA ALA A 179 3.51 -17.04 7.85
C ALA A 179 4.87 -16.30 7.91
N GLU A 180 5.91 -16.98 8.37
CA GLU A 180 7.29 -16.46 8.39
C GLU A 180 7.86 -16.09 6.99
N GLU A 181 7.32 -16.67 5.93
CA GLU A 181 7.81 -16.50 4.55
C GLU A 181 7.20 -15.29 3.82
N VAL A 182 6.43 -14.44 4.51
CA VAL A 182 5.83 -13.26 3.92
C VAL A 182 6.89 -12.23 3.50
N ILE A 183 6.69 -11.60 2.34
CA ILE A 183 7.54 -10.51 1.84
C ILE A 183 6.69 -9.24 1.80
N ILE A 184 7.19 -8.18 2.44
CA ILE A 184 6.48 -6.90 2.57
C ILE A 184 7.26 -5.86 1.78
N ILE A 185 6.64 -5.30 0.76
CA ILE A 185 7.26 -4.36 -0.18
C ILE A 185 6.54 -3.02 -0.02
N PRO A 186 7.19 -2.02 0.61
CA PRO A 186 6.64 -0.68 0.69
C PRO A 186 6.65 -0.03 -0.70
N LEU A 187 5.51 0.54 -1.08
CA LEU A 187 5.35 1.34 -2.28
C LEU A 187 5.20 2.82 -1.91
N LYS A 188 4.98 3.70 -2.89
CA LYS A 188 4.67 5.11 -2.64
C LYS A 188 3.25 5.26 -2.04
N ASP A 189 2.96 6.45 -1.50
CA ASP A 189 1.62 6.86 -1.09
C ASP A 189 0.94 5.95 -0.04
N GLN A 190 1.74 5.41 0.91
CA GLN A 190 1.25 4.55 1.99
C GLN A 190 0.62 3.24 1.50
N GLU A 191 1.08 2.76 0.37
CA GLU A 191 0.75 1.46 -0.17
C GLU A 191 1.80 0.41 0.19
N TRP A 192 1.34 -0.81 0.45
CA TRP A 192 2.17 -1.96 0.80
C TRP A 192 1.76 -3.15 -0.06
N LEU A 193 2.68 -3.64 -0.87
CA LEU A 193 2.50 -4.91 -1.55
C LEU A 193 3.02 -6.03 -0.64
N VAL A 194 2.14 -6.94 -0.27
CA VAL A 194 2.44 -8.07 0.60
C VAL A 194 2.32 -9.34 -0.22
N LEU A 195 3.36 -10.17 -0.21
CA LEU A 195 3.39 -11.45 -0.90
C LEU A 195 3.39 -12.57 0.14
N GLY A 196 2.28 -13.30 0.22
CA GLY A 196 2.12 -14.47 1.10
C GLY A 196 2.37 -15.79 0.36
N PRO A 197 2.73 -16.86 1.08
CA PRO A 197 2.92 -18.18 0.47
C PRO A 197 1.59 -18.77 -0.04
N GLN A 198 1.64 -19.50 -1.13
CA GLN A 198 0.45 -20.15 -1.72
C GLN A 198 -0.15 -21.24 -0.80
N SER A 199 0.62 -21.79 0.14
CA SER A 199 0.16 -22.78 1.11
C SER A 199 -1.03 -22.31 1.95
N LEU A 200 -1.19 -20.98 2.16
CA LEU A 200 -2.31 -20.41 2.89
C LEU A 200 -3.69 -20.83 2.35
N ILE A 201 -3.82 -21.03 1.04
CA ILE A 201 -5.07 -21.51 0.44
C ILE A 201 -5.34 -22.96 0.85
N HIS A 202 -4.30 -23.81 0.85
CA HIS A 202 -4.45 -25.21 1.23
C HIS A 202 -4.69 -25.40 2.73
N ASP A 203 -4.08 -24.56 3.56
CA ASP A 203 -4.26 -24.58 5.00
C ASP A 203 -5.70 -24.19 5.37
N ALA A 204 -6.23 -23.12 4.75
CA ALA A 204 -7.62 -22.71 4.92
C ALA A 204 -8.62 -23.81 4.52
N GLN A 205 -8.37 -24.51 3.42
CA GLN A 205 -9.21 -25.64 2.96
C GLN A 205 -9.11 -26.88 3.85
N SER A 206 -8.04 -27.04 4.64
CA SER A 206 -7.84 -28.22 5.49
C SER A 206 -8.57 -28.16 6.83
N GLU A 207 -8.91 -26.99 7.32
CA GLU A 207 -9.60 -26.79 8.61
C GLU A 207 -11.11 -27.09 8.55
N GLU A 208 -11.74 -27.03 7.35
CA GLU A 208 -13.19 -27.22 7.17
C GLU A 208 -13.55 -28.46 6.33
N ARG A 209 -12.81 -29.57 6.43
CA ARG A 209 -13.12 -30.79 5.67
C ARG A 209 -14.40 -31.49 6.13
N ASP A 210 -15.53 -31.02 5.60
CA ASP A 210 -16.63 -31.89 5.21
C ASP A 210 -16.43 -32.32 3.74
N GLU A 211 -16.35 -33.58 3.44
CA GLU A 211 -15.96 -34.16 2.14
C GLU A 211 -16.85 -33.75 0.93
N GLU A 212 -17.89 -32.96 1.14
CA GLU A 212 -18.87 -32.56 0.11
C GLU A 212 -18.72 -31.09 -0.39
N ASN A 213 -17.93 -30.23 0.27
CA ASN A 213 -17.73 -28.82 -0.14
C ASN A 213 -16.23 -28.51 -0.29
N VAL A 214 -15.70 -28.63 -1.50
CA VAL A 214 -14.40 -28.02 -1.83
C VAL A 214 -14.64 -26.54 -2.08
N GLU A 215 -14.26 -25.67 -1.13
CA GLU A 215 -14.25 -24.23 -1.35
C GLU A 215 -13.40 -23.89 -2.58
N SER A 216 -13.88 -22.92 -3.35
CA SER A 216 -13.08 -22.39 -4.46
C SER A 216 -11.89 -21.58 -3.94
N ASP A 217 -10.80 -21.51 -4.70
CA ASP A 217 -9.64 -20.67 -4.35
C ASP A 217 -10.05 -19.21 -4.11
N GLU A 218 -11.09 -18.72 -4.80
CA GLU A 218 -11.63 -17.37 -4.63
C GLU A 218 -12.32 -17.18 -3.27
N GLU A 219 -13.05 -18.17 -2.78
CA GLU A 219 -13.69 -18.15 -1.46
C GLU A 219 -12.64 -18.19 -0.35
N SER A 220 -11.65 -19.07 -0.48
CA SER A 220 -10.51 -19.15 0.46
C SER A 220 -9.73 -17.82 0.50
N LEU A 221 -9.44 -17.21 -0.64
CA LEU A 221 -8.77 -15.90 -0.70
C LEU A 221 -9.62 -14.79 -0.10
N ALA A 222 -10.93 -14.81 -0.29
CA ALA A 222 -11.85 -13.84 0.31
C ALA A 222 -11.88 -13.97 1.85
N SER A 223 -11.88 -15.20 2.36
CA SER A 223 -11.81 -15.50 3.80
C SER A 223 -10.50 -15.03 4.41
N ILE A 224 -9.35 -15.35 3.79
CA ILE A 224 -8.03 -14.88 4.21
C ILE A 224 -7.98 -13.34 4.22
N ALA A 225 -8.49 -12.70 3.17
CA ALA A 225 -8.52 -11.23 3.09
C ALA A 225 -9.39 -10.62 4.21
N SER A 226 -10.51 -11.24 4.57
CA SER A 226 -11.38 -10.78 5.65
C SER A 226 -10.69 -10.86 7.00
N GLY A 227 -10.06 -11.98 7.32
CA GLY A 227 -9.30 -12.15 8.57
C GLY A 227 -8.10 -11.21 8.65
N LEU A 228 -7.36 -11.04 7.53
CA LEU A 228 -6.24 -10.12 7.46
C LEU A 228 -6.69 -8.67 7.69
N HIS A 229 -7.79 -8.24 7.05
CA HIS A 229 -8.34 -6.90 7.23
C HIS A 229 -8.80 -6.64 8.66
N GLU A 230 -9.48 -7.60 9.30
CA GLU A 230 -9.92 -7.51 10.68
C GLU A 230 -8.72 -7.36 11.64
N MET A 231 -7.67 -8.17 11.47
CA MET A 231 -6.44 -8.06 12.24
C MET A 231 -5.77 -6.69 12.06
N LEU A 232 -5.62 -6.21 10.83
CA LEU A 232 -4.98 -4.92 10.54
C LEU A 232 -5.75 -3.74 11.14
N THR A 233 -7.08 -3.75 11.07
CA THR A 233 -7.91 -2.67 11.62
C THR A 233 -7.93 -2.66 13.14
N SER A 234 -7.79 -3.83 13.79
CA SER A 234 -7.78 -3.94 15.25
C SER A 234 -6.42 -3.67 15.87
N GLU A 235 -5.32 -4.06 15.24
CA GLU A 235 -4.00 -4.08 15.87
C GLU A 235 -2.99 -3.08 15.29
N TRP A 236 -3.21 -2.55 14.08
CA TRP A 236 -2.18 -1.73 13.43
C TRP A 236 -2.62 -0.33 13.04
N VAL A 237 -3.55 -0.19 12.13
CA VAL A 237 -3.99 1.12 11.60
C VAL A 237 -5.50 1.12 11.48
N GLY A 238 -6.17 2.24 11.78
CA GLY A 238 -7.62 2.36 11.72
C GLY A 238 -8.22 1.94 10.37
N GLU A 239 -8.52 2.88 9.48
CA GLU A 239 -9.11 2.54 8.17
C GLU A 239 -8.03 2.21 7.13
N CYS A 240 -8.11 1.02 6.55
CA CYS A 240 -7.29 0.60 5.43
C CYS A 240 -8.11 -0.15 4.39
N HIS A 241 -7.70 -0.05 3.12
CA HIS A 241 -8.25 -0.84 2.03
C HIS A 241 -7.33 -1.99 1.69
N LEU A 242 -7.88 -3.16 1.48
CA LEU A 242 -7.16 -4.38 1.14
C LEU A 242 -7.68 -4.95 -0.18
N ALA A 243 -6.77 -5.23 -1.12
CA ALA A 243 -7.08 -6.02 -2.29
C ALA A 243 -6.23 -7.29 -2.33
N VAL A 244 -6.78 -8.39 -2.81
CA VAL A 244 -6.08 -9.66 -3.02
C VAL A 244 -6.35 -10.18 -4.42
N ALA A 245 -5.34 -10.77 -5.06
CA ALA A 245 -5.51 -11.43 -6.36
C ALA A 245 -5.09 -12.90 -6.29
N GLN A 246 -5.37 -13.63 -7.35
CA GLN A 246 -4.97 -15.03 -7.51
C GLN A 246 -3.45 -15.19 -7.39
N PRO A 247 -2.96 -16.35 -6.91
CA PRO A 247 -1.54 -16.63 -6.82
C PRO A 247 -0.80 -16.37 -8.13
N MET A 248 0.37 -15.74 -8.05
CA MET A 248 1.15 -15.35 -9.21
C MET A 248 2.64 -15.66 -9.02
N SER A 249 3.39 -15.73 -10.13
CA SER A 249 4.85 -15.78 -10.10
C SER A 249 5.42 -14.35 -10.06
N PRO A 250 6.06 -13.92 -8.95
CA PRO A 250 6.58 -12.55 -8.85
C PRO A 250 7.58 -12.20 -9.95
N ILE A 251 8.38 -13.17 -10.41
CA ILE A 251 9.39 -12.96 -11.45
C ILE A 251 8.77 -12.43 -12.74
N ASN A 252 7.56 -12.89 -13.09
CA ASN A 252 6.97 -12.61 -14.40
C ASN A 252 5.84 -11.57 -14.35
N SER A 253 5.19 -11.39 -13.19
CA SER A 253 3.92 -10.66 -13.14
C SER A 253 3.77 -9.71 -11.94
N ILE A 254 4.83 -9.44 -11.18
CA ILE A 254 4.73 -8.58 -10.01
C ILE A 254 4.22 -7.17 -10.36
N VAL A 255 4.70 -6.57 -11.46
CA VAL A 255 4.28 -5.23 -11.89
C VAL A 255 2.84 -5.22 -12.38
N SER A 256 2.48 -6.14 -13.29
CA SER A 256 1.11 -6.24 -13.83
C SER A 256 0.09 -6.57 -12.76
N THR A 257 0.45 -7.44 -11.79
CA THR A 257 -0.43 -7.78 -10.67
C THR A 257 -0.59 -6.60 -9.71
N THR A 258 0.47 -5.86 -9.43
CA THR A 258 0.37 -4.64 -8.60
C THR A 258 -0.52 -3.58 -9.28
N ALA A 259 -0.41 -3.41 -10.60
CA ALA A 259 -1.30 -2.55 -11.37
C ALA A 259 -2.77 -2.99 -11.25
N LEU A 260 -3.03 -4.30 -11.39
CA LEU A 260 -4.36 -4.89 -11.21
C LEU A 260 -4.93 -4.61 -9.81
N LEU A 261 -4.12 -4.79 -8.77
CA LEU A 261 -4.55 -4.56 -7.39
C LEU A 261 -4.83 -3.07 -7.12
N ARG A 262 -4.01 -2.16 -7.63
CA ARG A 262 -4.25 -0.70 -7.57
C ARG A 262 -5.56 -0.32 -8.27
N GLU A 263 -5.77 -0.82 -9.47
CA GLU A 263 -7.03 -0.63 -10.19
C GLU A 263 -8.22 -1.17 -9.38
N THR A 264 -8.06 -2.35 -8.78
CA THR A 264 -9.09 -3.01 -7.96
C THR A 264 -9.48 -2.17 -6.75
N VAL A 265 -8.50 -1.63 -6.00
CA VAL A 265 -8.77 -0.71 -4.88
C VAL A 265 -9.47 0.56 -5.38
N HIS A 266 -8.97 1.16 -6.47
CA HIS A 266 -9.57 2.36 -7.06
C HIS A 266 -11.05 2.13 -7.45
N LEU A 267 -11.35 1.04 -8.15
CA LEU A 267 -12.72 0.68 -8.54
C LEU A 267 -13.59 0.38 -7.32
N GLY A 268 -13.08 -0.39 -6.36
CA GLY A 268 -13.81 -0.71 -5.15
C GLY A 268 -14.22 0.56 -4.38
N ARG A 269 -13.31 1.48 -4.17
CA ARG A 269 -13.58 2.77 -3.52
C ARG A 269 -14.56 3.63 -4.31
N ALA A 270 -14.51 3.60 -5.63
CA ALA A 270 -15.38 4.39 -6.48
C ALA A 270 -16.81 3.84 -6.54
N PHE A 271 -16.98 2.54 -6.67
CA PHE A 271 -18.26 1.90 -6.93
C PHE A 271 -18.91 1.27 -5.69
N HIS A 272 -18.11 0.83 -4.71
CA HIS A 272 -18.57 0.10 -3.52
C HIS A 272 -18.15 0.81 -2.23
N VAL A 273 -18.72 1.98 -2.00
CA VAL A 273 -18.45 2.79 -0.81
C VAL A 273 -18.82 2.04 0.47
N GLY A 274 -17.90 2.03 1.42
CA GLY A 274 -18.06 1.31 2.70
C GLY A 274 -17.56 -0.13 2.65
N SER A 275 -17.08 -0.63 1.50
CA SER A 275 -16.29 -1.86 1.45
C SER A 275 -14.80 -1.53 1.50
N ASN A 276 -14.07 -2.19 2.37
CA ASN A 276 -12.63 -2.02 2.53
C ASN A 276 -11.83 -3.20 1.98
N ILE A 277 -12.51 -4.28 1.55
CA ILE A 277 -11.91 -5.46 0.90
C ILE A 277 -12.38 -5.47 -0.54
N HIS A 278 -11.42 -5.59 -1.46
CA HIS A 278 -11.64 -5.50 -2.89
C HIS A 278 -11.07 -6.71 -3.62
N LEU A 279 -11.92 -7.41 -4.35
CA LEU A 279 -11.59 -8.66 -5.03
C LEU A 279 -11.74 -8.47 -6.54
N PRO A 280 -10.65 -8.64 -7.34
CA PRO A 280 -10.67 -8.38 -8.79
C PRO A 280 -11.77 -9.13 -9.54
N TRP A 281 -12.05 -10.36 -9.13
CA TRP A 281 -13.06 -11.23 -9.77
C TRP A 281 -14.52 -10.80 -9.49
N LEU A 282 -14.74 -9.93 -8.49
CA LEU A 282 -16.07 -9.35 -8.23
C LEU A 282 -16.28 -8.01 -8.92
N LEU A 283 -15.27 -7.42 -9.56
CA LEU A 283 -15.29 -6.07 -10.13
C LEU A 283 -15.21 -6.04 -11.67
N HIS A 284 -15.58 -7.13 -12.34
CA HIS A 284 -15.51 -7.20 -13.81
C HIS A 284 -16.42 -6.15 -14.50
N LEU A 285 -17.63 -5.96 -13.99
CA LEU A 285 -18.57 -4.98 -14.54
C LEU A 285 -18.12 -3.55 -14.27
N GLU A 286 -17.64 -3.27 -13.07
CA GLU A 286 -17.12 -1.96 -12.66
C GLU A 286 -15.91 -1.57 -13.52
N ARG A 287 -15.00 -2.52 -13.76
CA ARG A 287 -13.84 -2.32 -14.65
C ARG A 287 -14.27 -1.98 -16.06
N LEU A 288 -15.21 -2.73 -16.63
CA LEU A 288 -15.75 -2.45 -17.95
C LEU A 288 -16.41 -1.04 -18.00
N LEU A 289 -17.23 -0.70 -17.02
CA LEU A 289 -17.91 0.59 -16.97
C LEU A 289 -16.93 1.76 -16.77
N ASN A 290 -15.82 1.53 -16.07
CA ASN A 290 -14.79 2.55 -15.87
C ASN A 290 -14.04 2.91 -17.17
N THR A 291 -13.94 2.00 -18.15
CA THR A 291 -13.34 2.30 -19.45
C THR A 291 -14.17 3.28 -20.30
N ILE A 292 -15.45 3.45 -19.98
CA ILE A 292 -16.35 4.35 -20.72
C ILE A 292 -16.07 5.80 -20.28
N PRO A 293 -15.81 6.74 -21.21
CA PRO A 293 -15.59 8.14 -20.88
C PRO A 293 -16.76 8.75 -20.08
N GLU A 294 -16.44 9.62 -19.11
CA GLU A 294 -17.42 10.21 -18.19
C GLU A 294 -18.62 10.87 -18.90
N VAL A 295 -18.35 11.61 -19.97
CA VAL A 295 -19.41 12.25 -20.78
C VAL A 295 -20.40 11.24 -21.36
N GLN A 296 -19.91 10.08 -21.78
CA GLN A 296 -20.78 9.02 -22.31
C GLN A 296 -21.55 8.31 -21.20
N ARG A 297 -20.95 8.13 -20.03
CA ARG A 297 -21.61 7.57 -18.84
C ARG A 297 -22.77 8.46 -18.39
N LEU A 298 -22.55 9.77 -18.28
CA LEU A 298 -23.58 10.76 -17.94
C LEU A 298 -24.73 10.73 -18.95
N LYS A 299 -24.39 10.80 -20.24
CA LYS A 299 -25.39 10.77 -21.32
C LYS A 299 -26.23 9.48 -21.31
N PHE A 300 -25.60 8.34 -21.02
CA PHE A 300 -26.31 7.06 -20.91
C PHE A 300 -27.31 7.08 -19.74
N VAL A 301 -26.90 7.56 -18.56
CA VAL A 301 -27.78 7.64 -17.38
C VAL A 301 -28.95 8.57 -17.65
N GLU A 302 -28.74 9.74 -18.26
CA GLU A 302 -29.81 10.68 -18.63
C GLU A 302 -30.79 10.11 -19.65
N GLN A 303 -30.29 9.34 -20.63
CA GLN A 303 -31.15 8.72 -21.65
C GLN A 303 -31.94 7.51 -21.15
N ALA A 304 -31.33 6.74 -20.25
CA ALA A 304 -31.91 5.51 -19.72
C ALA A 304 -33.00 5.74 -18.67
N LEU A 305 -32.97 6.90 -18.00
CA LEU A 305 -33.90 7.25 -16.94
C LEU A 305 -34.68 8.50 -17.31
N LYS A 306 -36.00 8.40 -17.35
CA LYS A 306 -36.92 9.57 -17.46
C LYS A 306 -36.83 10.44 -16.20
N ARG A 307 -36.53 9.83 -15.03
CA ARG A 307 -36.40 10.49 -13.73
C ARG A 307 -35.24 9.90 -12.97
N THR A 308 -34.19 10.71 -12.77
CA THR A 308 -32.97 10.32 -12.04
C THR A 308 -33.09 10.54 -10.53
N ASP A 309 -34.05 11.32 -10.09
CA ASP A 309 -34.30 11.71 -8.70
C ASP A 309 -34.64 10.54 -7.77
N VAL A 310 -35.20 9.46 -8.29
CA VAL A 310 -35.47 8.22 -7.53
C VAL A 310 -34.20 7.61 -6.92
N PHE A 311 -33.06 7.71 -7.62
CA PHE A 311 -31.79 7.24 -7.12
C PHE A 311 -31.14 8.19 -6.10
N LEU A 312 -31.77 9.34 -5.82
CA LEU A 312 -31.38 10.21 -4.71
C LEU A 312 -31.96 9.73 -3.38
N GLU A 313 -32.96 8.83 -3.40
CA GLU A 313 -33.53 8.27 -2.17
C GLU A 313 -32.61 7.17 -1.62
N PRO A 314 -31.90 7.37 -0.48
CA PRO A 314 -30.98 6.36 0.08
C PRO A 314 -31.65 5.02 0.34
N GLU A 315 -32.94 5.04 0.67
CA GLU A 315 -33.75 3.86 0.92
C GLU A 315 -33.93 2.98 -0.32
N ILE A 316 -34.12 3.60 -1.49
CA ILE A 316 -34.22 2.89 -2.78
C ILE A 316 -32.86 2.33 -3.19
N VAL A 317 -31.78 3.12 -3.04
CA VAL A 317 -30.42 2.66 -3.34
C VAL A 317 -30.05 1.43 -2.50
N THR A 318 -30.23 1.50 -1.18
CA THR A 318 -29.96 0.38 -0.27
C THR A 318 -30.83 -0.85 -0.60
N THR A 319 -32.10 -0.62 -0.97
CA THR A 319 -33.00 -1.70 -1.37
C THR A 319 -32.50 -2.40 -2.64
N LEU A 320 -32.10 -1.63 -3.66
CA LEU A 320 -31.58 -2.18 -4.93
C LEU A 320 -30.24 -2.90 -4.74
N GLU A 321 -29.34 -2.33 -3.97
CA GLU A 321 -28.05 -2.97 -3.66
C GLU A 321 -28.24 -4.33 -2.99
N THR A 322 -29.09 -4.37 -1.98
CA THR A 322 -29.40 -5.62 -1.26
C THR A 322 -30.13 -6.62 -2.16
N PHE A 323 -31.06 -6.14 -2.99
CA PHE A 323 -31.85 -6.95 -3.90
C PHE A 323 -30.97 -7.61 -4.98
N PHE A 324 -30.07 -6.84 -5.60
CA PHE A 324 -29.11 -7.36 -6.58
C PHE A 324 -28.00 -8.23 -5.96
N GLY A 325 -27.61 -7.94 -4.72
CA GLY A 325 -26.65 -8.75 -3.98
C GLY A 325 -27.20 -10.09 -3.48
N LEU A 326 -28.52 -10.29 -3.56
CA LEU A 326 -29.23 -11.51 -3.23
C LEU A 326 -29.96 -12.11 -4.45
N ASP A 327 -29.39 -11.96 -5.65
CA ASP A 327 -29.88 -12.54 -6.90
C ASP A 327 -31.35 -12.25 -7.18
N CYS A 328 -31.78 -11.03 -6.85
CA CYS A 328 -33.16 -10.58 -6.99
C CYS A 328 -34.19 -11.38 -6.17
N ASN A 329 -33.75 -12.03 -5.09
CA ASN A 329 -34.60 -12.80 -4.20
C ASN A 329 -35.38 -11.89 -3.25
N VAL A 330 -36.68 -11.72 -3.50
CA VAL A 330 -37.57 -10.85 -2.70
C VAL A 330 -37.61 -11.25 -1.21
N SER A 331 -37.66 -12.55 -0.92
CA SER A 331 -37.83 -13.03 0.45
C SER A 331 -36.55 -12.79 1.29
N GLU A 332 -35.39 -13.14 0.77
CA GLU A 332 -34.11 -12.93 1.43
C GLU A 332 -33.76 -11.43 1.55
N THR A 333 -34.10 -10.64 0.52
CA THR A 333 -33.91 -9.18 0.58
C THR A 333 -34.75 -8.54 1.68
N ALA A 334 -36.03 -8.89 1.80
CA ALA A 334 -36.90 -8.36 2.85
C ALA A 334 -36.38 -8.74 4.24
N LYS A 335 -35.91 -9.99 4.42
CA LYS A 335 -35.32 -10.48 5.65
C LYS A 335 -34.03 -9.71 5.98
N LYS A 336 -33.12 -9.53 5.02
CA LYS A 336 -31.85 -8.82 5.22
C LYS A 336 -32.04 -7.33 5.53
N LEU A 337 -33.07 -6.71 4.95
CA LEU A 337 -33.43 -5.32 5.22
C LEU A 337 -34.31 -5.13 6.47
N TYR A 338 -34.66 -6.22 7.17
CA TYR A 338 -35.56 -6.19 8.35
C TYR A 338 -36.90 -5.52 8.08
N ILE A 339 -37.47 -5.71 6.85
CA ILE A 339 -38.78 -5.18 6.45
C ILE A 339 -39.75 -6.29 6.07
N HIS A 340 -41.03 -6.00 6.10
CA HIS A 340 -42.03 -6.94 5.60
C HIS A 340 -41.95 -7.08 4.07
N ARG A 341 -42.17 -8.30 3.54
CA ARG A 341 -42.11 -8.57 2.10
C ARG A 341 -43.00 -7.62 1.28
N ASN A 342 -44.15 -7.24 1.77
CA ASN A 342 -45.05 -6.31 1.08
C ASN A 342 -44.47 -4.88 1.01
N THR A 343 -43.72 -4.45 2.02
CA THR A 343 -42.99 -3.18 2.01
C THR A 343 -41.93 -3.17 0.93
N LEU A 344 -41.19 -4.27 0.78
CA LEU A 344 -40.21 -4.41 -0.29
C LEU A 344 -40.89 -4.36 -1.66
N LEU A 345 -41.97 -5.13 -1.87
CA LEU A 345 -42.73 -5.10 -3.12
C LEU A 345 -43.25 -3.69 -3.44
N TYR A 346 -43.76 -2.97 -2.46
CA TYR A 346 -44.19 -1.58 -2.64
C TYR A 346 -43.02 -0.68 -3.10
N ARG A 347 -41.81 -0.81 -2.54
CA ARG A 347 -40.64 -0.05 -2.99
C ARG A 347 -40.26 -0.37 -4.44
N LEU A 348 -40.31 -1.64 -4.82
CA LEU A 348 -40.01 -2.08 -6.19
C LEU A 348 -41.10 -1.61 -7.18
N ASP A 349 -42.37 -1.61 -6.77
CA ASP A 349 -43.47 -1.08 -7.58
C ASP A 349 -43.40 0.45 -7.72
N LYS A 350 -42.99 1.17 -6.67
CA LYS A 350 -42.71 2.62 -6.75
C LYS A 350 -41.59 2.89 -7.77
N LEU A 351 -40.46 2.17 -7.69
CA LEU A 351 -39.40 2.30 -8.67
C LEU A 351 -39.91 2.07 -10.10
N LYS A 352 -40.71 1.01 -10.33
CA LYS A 352 -41.30 0.70 -11.63
C LYS A 352 -42.18 1.82 -12.13
N GLN A 353 -43.03 2.42 -11.27
CA GLN A 353 -43.91 3.52 -11.65
C GLN A 353 -43.13 4.79 -12.05
N GLU A 354 -42.05 5.07 -11.38
CA GLU A 354 -41.26 6.28 -11.62
C GLU A 354 -40.26 6.14 -12.78
N THR A 355 -39.72 4.95 -13.01
CA THR A 355 -38.67 4.70 -14.03
C THR A 355 -39.20 3.95 -15.25
N GLU A 356 -40.39 3.33 -15.18
CA GLU A 356 -40.92 2.37 -16.14
C GLU A 356 -40.11 1.06 -16.25
N LEU A 357 -39.13 0.82 -15.34
CA LEU A 357 -38.30 -0.36 -15.31
C LEU A 357 -38.71 -1.29 -14.17
N ASP A 358 -39.01 -2.54 -14.48
CA ASP A 358 -39.36 -3.56 -13.49
C ASP A 358 -38.17 -4.44 -13.17
N VAL A 359 -37.46 -4.16 -12.07
CA VAL A 359 -36.25 -4.88 -11.64
C VAL A 359 -36.46 -6.37 -11.31
N ARG A 360 -37.69 -6.87 -11.33
CA ARG A 360 -38.04 -8.29 -11.27
C ARG A 360 -37.87 -8.98 -12.62
N GLN A 361 -37.77 -8.20 -13.70
CA GLN A 361 -37.46 -8.71 -15.04
C GLN A 361 -35.96 -8.57 -15.33
N PHE A 362 -35.34 -9.65 -15.77
CA PHE A 362 -33.88 -9.71 -15.96
C PHE A 362 -33.30 -8.54 -16.78
N ARG A 363 -33.95 -8.19 -17.93
CA ARG A 363 -33.49 -7.11 -18.78
C ARG A 363 -33.44 -5.76 -18.04
N ASP A 364 -34.51 -5.44 -17.30
CA ASP A 364 -34.61 -4.19 -16.57
C ASP A 364 -33.73 -4.18 -15.33
N ALA A 365 -33.59 -5.34 -14.66
CA ALA A 365 -32.69 -5.51 -13.55
C ALA A 365 -31.22 -5.21 -13.95
N VAL A 366 -30.76 -5.77 -15.07
CA VAL A 366 -29.41 -5.48 -15.60
C VAL A 366 -29.24 -4.01 -15.91
N LEU A 367 -30.25 -3.38 -16.58
CA LEU A 367 -30.19 -1.96 -16.91
C LEU A 367 -30.13 -1.10 -15.64
N VAL A 368 -30.97 -1.36 -14.65
CA VAL A 368 -30.99 -0.61 -13.37
C VAL A 368 -29.69 -0.85 -12.58
N LYS A 369 -29.12 -2.05 -12.60
CA LYS A 369 -27.82 -2.35 -11.98
C LYS A 369 -26.70 -1.49 -12.58
N ILE A 370 -26.63 -1.39 -13.92
CA ILE A 370 -25.65 -0.55 -14.62
C ILE A 370 -25.85 0.92 -14.27
N ILE A 371 -27.09 1.40 -14.31
CA ILE A 371 -27.43 2.79 -13.96
C ILE A 371 -27.01 3.10 -12.52
N LEU A 372 -27.30 2.21 -11.57
CA LEU A 372 -26.94 2.38 -10.16
C LEU A 372 -25.41 2.50 -9.98
N LEU A 373 -24.64 1.66 -10.66
CA LEU A 373 -23.17 1.72 -10.63
C LEU A 373 -22.66 3.03 -11.22
N LEU A 374 -23.15 3.42 -12.41
CA LEU A 374 -22.74 4.67 -13.06
C LEU A 374 -23.14 5.89 -12.25
N TYR A 375 -24.32 5.89 -11.63
CA TYR A 375 -24.77 6.98 -10.78
C TYR A 375 -23.85 7.25 -9.61
N LYS A 376 -23.32 6.19 -8.95
CA LYS A 376 -22.38 6.30 -7.83
C LYS A 376 -21.10 7.05 -8.20
N VAL A 377 -20.57 6.85 -9.39
CA VAL A 377 -19.29 7.47 -9.83
C VAL A 377 -19.47 8.82 -10.51
N THR A 378 -20.69 9.16 -10.98
CA THR A 378 -20.92 10.43 -11.69
C THR A 378 -21.39 11.58 -10.80
N LYS A 379 -22.03 11.31 -9.65
CA LYS A 379 -22.55 12.34 -8.73
C LYS A 379 -21.67 12.67 -7.51
N ARG A 380 -20.48 12.12 -7.44
CA ARG A 380 -19.53 12.33 -6.32
C ARG A 380 -18.53 13.46 -6.54
N LYS A 381 -18.70 14.26 -7.59
CA LYS A 381 -17.89 15.49 -7.78
C LYS A 381 -18.56 16.71 -7.16
#